data_639cb0d70bc309ddc67497a8be0564c5
#
_entry.id   639cb0d70bc309ddc67497a8be0564c5
#
_cell.length_a   1.000
_cell.length_b   1.000
_cell.length_c   1.000
_cell.angle_alpha   90.00
_cell.angle_beta   90.00
_cell.angle_gamma   90.00
#
_symmetry.space_group_name_H-M   'P 1'
#
loop_
_entity.id
_entity.type
_entity.pdbx_description
1 polymer ?
#
loop_
_entity_poly.entity_id
_entity_poly.type
_entity_poly.pdbx_seq_one_letter_code
_entity_poly.pdbx_strand_id
1 'polypeptide(L)'
;MFQSISWASLTVLSLGILIHFCSGLGKGETKPKSNTKIHFIGWCGWAEDLGILGKLKRLAGVVAFLSLLVMSLTAFSGRLISNELMTGYALMIHVGTAPVFLVSAVFLLVTWAHQCRLTDAERAELVAHLCFQHVKTKDSLLLIKLTFWGAMFLTIPASLSIVAVMFTIFGTHGQELLVGIHQYTGLGLVLLTSFHFYLIIRRHFK
;
A
#
# COMPACT_ATOMS: atom_id res chain seq x y z
N MET A 1 -21.76 -0.36 10.13
CA MET A 1 -20.49 -0.70 10.80
C MET A 1 -19.28 -0.45 9.90
N PHE A 2 -19.17 -1.01 8.68
CA PHE A 2 -18.03 -0.79 7.77
C PHE A 2 -17.79 0.70 7.45
N GLN A 3 -18.84 1.48 7.16
CA GLN A 3 -18.75 2.92 6.89
C GLN A 3 -18.07 3.69 8.03
N SER A 4 -18.50 3.46 9.27
CA SER A 4 -17.94 4.15 10.46
C SER A 4 -16.46 3.79 10.66
N ILE A 5 -16.10 2.51 10.48
CA ILE A 5 -14.71 2.04 10.58
C ILE A 5 -13.86 2.68 9.47
N SER A 6 -14.37 2.74 8.24
CA SER A 6 -13.65 3.35 7.11
C SER A 6 -13.41 4.84 7.33
N TRP A 7 -14.43 5.60 7.77
CA TRP A 7 -14.27 7.00 8.11
C TRP A 7 -13.26 7.22 9.24
N ALA A 8 -13.38 6.46 10.32
CA ALA A 8 -12.46 6.57 11.47
C ALA A 8 -11.01 6.26 11.05
N SER A 9 -10.78 5.16 10.34
CA SER A 9 -9.42 4.74 9.96
C SER A 9 -8.77 5.69 8.94
N LEU A 10 -9.53 6.17 7.94
CA LEU A 10 -9.03 7.14 6.96
C LEU A 10 -8.72 8.49 7.63
N THR A 11 -9.57 8.94 8.56
CA THR A 11 -9.37 10.18 9.30
C THR A 11 -8.13 10.07 10.20
N VAL A 12 -8.00 9.00 10.97
CA VAL A 12 -6.84 8.76 11.84
C VAL A 12 -5.55 8.70 11.04
N LEU A 13 -5.54 7.99 9.90
CA LEU A 13 -4.36 7.93 9.04
C LEU A 13 -4.00 9.32 8.49
N SER A 14 -4.97 10.05 7.98
CA SER A 14 -4.75 11.39 7.40
C SER A 14 -4.25 12.39 8.43
N LEU A 15 -4.84 12.40 9.63
CA LEU A 15 -4.39 13.23 10.75
C LEU A 15 -3.00 12.82 11.24
N GLY A 16 -2.73 11.52 11.35
CA GLY A 16 -1.42 11.00 11.74
C GLY A 16 -0.32 11.42 10.75
N ILE A 17 -0.58 11.32 9.46
CA ILE A 17 0.33 11.79 8.41
C ILE A 17 0.54 13.30 8.52
N LEU A 18 -0.53 14.07 8.68
CA LEU A 18 -0.46 15.54 8.78
C LEU A 18 0.35 15.99 10.00
N ILE A 19 0.05 15.45 11.20
CA ILE A 19 0.75 15.79 12.44
C ILE A 19 2.23 15.43 12.31
N HIS A 20 2.54 14.23 11.78
CA HIS A 20 3.91 13.78 11.62
C HIS A 20 4.68 14.63 10.58
N PHE A 21 4.01 15.06 9.52
CA PHE A 21 4.58 15.97 8.53
C PHE A 21 4.87 17.35 9.14
N CYS A 22 3.91 17.96 9.83
CA CYS A 22 4.07 19.25 10.47
C CYS A 22 5.14 19.23 11.57
N SER A 23 5.22 18.16 12.37
CA SER A 23 6.26 18.02 13.39
C SER A 23 7.67 17.85 12.83
N GLY A 24 7.78 17.33 11.60
CA GLY A 24 9.04 17.19 10.86
C GLY A 24 9.59 18.52 10.29
N LEU A 25 8.69 19.48 9.98
CA LEU A 25 9.08 20.80 9.46
C LEU A 25 9.80 21.68 10.50
N GLY A 26 9.56 21.45 11.80
CA GLY A 26 10.16 22.23 12.89
C GLY A 26 11.56 21.76 13.32
N LYS A 27 12.00 20.58 12.90
CA LYS A 27 13.33 20.04 13.22
C LYS A 27 14.22 20.14 11.99
N GLY A 28 15.00 21.20 11.90
CA GLY A 28 16.08 21.33 10.91
C GLY A 28 17.16 20.27 11.17
N GLU A 29 16.89 19.03 10.80
CA GLU A 29 17.87 17.95 10.86
C GLU A 29 18.91 18.15 9.76
N THR A 30 20.16 18.36 10.20
CA THR A 30 21.35 18.34 9.34
C THR A 30 21.33 17.06 8.49
N LYS A 31 21.33 17.23 7.16
CA LYS A 31 21.35 16.12 6.19
C LYS A 31 22.42 15.10 6.53
N PRO A 32 22.12 13.85 6.83
CA PRO A 32 23.14 12.83 6.90
C PRO A 32 23.69 12.64 5.48
N LYS A 33 24.99 12.82 5.29
CA LYS A 33 25.72 12.42 4.08
C LYS A 33 25.72 10.87 4.00
N SER A 34 24.63 10.29 3.63
CA SER A 34 24.59 8.86 3.29
C SER A 34 24.83 8.71 1.81
N ASN A 35 26.04 8.30 1.46
CA ASN A 35 26.46 7.94 0.10
C ASN A 35 25.82 6.62 -0.40
N THR A 36 24.86 6.08 0.28
CA THR A 36 24.14 4.89 -0.18
C THR A 36 23.07 5.34 -1.17
N LYS A 37 23.43 5.40 -2.44
CA LYS A 37 22.48 5.54 -3.56
C LYS A 37 21.55 4.34 -3.55
N ILE A 38 20.46 4.45 -2.81
CA ILE A 38 19.44 3.40 -2.78
C ILE A 38 18.60 3.60 -4.04
N HIS A 39 18.86 2.79 -5.06
CA HIS A 39 18.11 2.73 -6.32
C HIS A 39 16.61 2.46 -6.17
N PHE A 40 16.14 2.20 -4.94
CA PHE A 40 14.73 2.05 -4.60
C PHE A 40 13.92 3.36 -4.74
N ILE A 41 14.59 4.53 -4.68
CA ILE A 41 13.95 5.86 -4.75
C ILE A 41 13.82 6.36 -6.20
N GLY A 42 14.33 5.63 -7.17
CA GLY A 42 14.23 5.96 -8.60
C GLY A 42 12.81 6.05 -9.17
N TRP A 43 11.78 5.92 -8.32
CA TRP A 43 10.39 6.03 -8.75
C TRP A 43 9.97 7.45 -9.14
N CYS A 44 10.55 8.48 -8.50
CA CYS A 44 10.30 9.89 -8.83
C CYS A 44 11.46 10.59 -9.57
N GLY A 45 12.63 9.97 -9.69
CA GLY A 45 13.80 10.57 -10.37
C GLY A 45 13.72 10.45 -11.88
N TRP A 46 13.60 11.56 -12.59
CA TRP A 46 13.62 11.63 -14.06
C TRP A 46 15.02 11.53 -14.68
N ALA A 47 16.05 11.32 -13.87
CA ALA A 47 17.43 11.29 -14.30
C ALA A 47 18.06 9.96 -13.97
N GLU A 48 18.40 9.22 -14.98
CA GLU A 48 19.51 8.31 -15.22
C GLU A 48 19.10 7.21 -16.20
N ASP A 49 20.03 6.76 -17.04
CA ASP A 49 19.86 5.67 -18.02
C ASP A 49 19.41 4.37 -17.37
N LEU A 50 18.12 4.33 -17.03
CA LEU A 50 17.46 3.11 -16.60
C LEU A 50 17.35 2.19 -17.81
N GLY A 51 17.94 1.02 -17.73
CA GLY A 51 17.70 -0.03 -18.70
C GLY A 51 16.20 -0.32 -18.84
N ILE A 52 15.80 -1.03 -19.89
CA ILE A 52 14.39 -1.36 -20.21
C ILE A 52 13.63 -1.87 -18.98
N LEU A 53 14.24 -2.75 -18.18
CA LEU A 53 13.64 -3.31 -16.97
C LEU A 53 13.35 -2.22 -15.91
N GLY A 54 14.23 -1.22 -15.77
CA GLY A 54 14.00 -0.12 -14.83
C GLY A 54 12.81 0.76 -15.23
N LYS A 55 12.69 1.05 -16.54
CA LYS A 55 11.55 1.79 -17.11
C LYS A 55 10.24 1.01 -16.92
N LEU A 56 10.28 -0.32 -17.15
CA LEU A 56 9.11 -1.19 -16.99
C LEU A 56 8.66 -1.28 -15.52
N LYS A 57 9.59 -1.39 -14.56
CA LYS A 57 9.27 -1.35 -13.12
C LYS A 57 8.59 -0.04 -12.71
N ARG A 58 9.07 1.09 -13.23
CA ARG A 58 8.47 2.41 -12.98
C ARG A 58 7.07 2.48 -13.56
N LEU A 59 6.89 2.06 -14.81
CA LEU A 59 5.59 2.02 -15.45
C LEU A 59 4.60 1.16 -14.66
N ALA A 60 5.00 -0.07 -14.30
CA ALA A 60 4.16 -0.96 -13.49
C ALA A 60 3.79 -0.36 -12.14
N GLY A 61 4.71 0.35 -11.48
CA GLY A 61 4.42 1.08 -10.24
C GLY A 61 3.38 2.18 -10.41
N VAL A 62 3.50 2.99 -11.47
CA VAL A 62 2.52 4.04 -11.79
C VAL A 62 1.17 3.41 -12.13
N VAL A 63 1.13 2.37 -12.95
CA VAL A 63 -0.11 1.67 -13.32
C VAL A 63 -0.77 1.06 -12.09
N ALA A 64 -0.02 0.39 -11.22
CA ALA A 64 -0.54 -0.17 -9.97
C ALA A 64 -1.13 0.92 -9.06
N PHE A 65 -0.43 2.06 -8.92
CA PHE A 65 -0.92 3.17 -8.12
C PHE A 65 -2.21 3.77 -8.68
N LEU A 66 -2.24 4.09 -9.98
CA LEU A 66 -3.43 4.66 -10.62
C LEU A 66 -4.61 3.70 -10.59
N SER A 67 -4.37 2.42 -10.82
CA SER A 67 -5.40 1.39 -10.73
C SER A 67 -5.98 1.29 -9.32
N LEU A 68 -5.12 1.27 -8.29
CA LEU A 68 -5.56 1.25 -6.90
C LEU A 68 -6.33 2.52 -6.54
N LEU A 69 -5.90 3.69 -7.03
CA LEU A 69 -6.60 4.95 -6.81
C LEU A 69 -8.00 4.92 -7.42
N VAL A 70 -8.14 4.48 -8.67
CA VAL A 70 -9.44 4.34 -9.35
C VAL A 70 -10.34 3.36 -8.60
N MET A 71 -9.80 2.20 -8.21
CA MET A 71 -10.53 1.19 -7.43
C MET A 71 -10.96 1.75 -6.06
N SER A 72 -10.11 2.51 -5.38
CA SER A 72 -10.44 3.15 -4.10
C SER A 72 -11.55 4.19 -4.25
N LEU A 73 -11.43 5.07 -5.24
CA LEU A 73 -12.45 6.10 -5.50
C LEU A 73 -13.80 5.48 -5.82
N THR A 74 -13.85 4.46 -6.68
CA THR A 74 -15.10 3.78 -7.03
C THR A 74 -15.69 3.01 -5.85
N ALA A 75 -14.86 2.33 -5.04
CA ALA A 75 -15.33 1.54 -3.91
C ALA A 75 -15.83 2.40 -2.76
N PHE A 76 -15.12 3.49 -2.43
CA PHE A 76 -15.43 4.28 -1.26
C PHE A 76 -16.44 5.40 -1.52
N SER A 77 -16.60 5.89 -2.76
CA SER A 77 -17.53 6.99 -3.07
C SER A 77 -18.97 6.67 -2.62
N GLY A 78 -19.54 5.57 -3.07
CA GLY A 78 -20.89 5.17 -2.67
C GLY A 78 -20.95 4.75 -1.19
N ARG A 79 -19.96 3.99 -0.74
CA ARG A 79 -19.98 3.42 0.61
C ARG A 79 -19.77 4.46 1.71
N LEU A 80 -18.95 5.48 1.48
CA LEU A 80 -18.72 6.55 2.46
C LEU A 80 -19.84 7.59 2.46
N ILE A 81 -20.42 7.91 1.30
CA ILE A 81 -21.42 8.98 1.17
C ILE A 81 -22.82 8.44 1.49
N SER A 82 -23.29 7.42 0.76
CA SER A 82 -24.66 6.91 0.85
C SER A 82 -24.81 5.60 1.62
N ASN A 83 -23.71 4.99 2.05
CA ASN A 83 -23.66 3.65 2.67
C ASN A 83 -24.22 2.53 1.76
N GLU A 84 -24.25 2.76 0.47
CA GLU A 84 -24.72 1.81 -0.51
C GLU A 84 -23.58 0.99 -1.10
N LEU A 85 -23.91 -0.21 -1.60
CA LEU A 85 -22.99 -0.99 -2.39
C LEU A 85 -22.82 -0.34 -3.77
N MET A 86 -21.59 -0.41 -4.28
CA MET A 86 -21.29 0.11 -5.60
C MET A 86 -22.06 -0.65 -6.68
N THR A 87 -22.68 0.08 -7.61
CA THR A 87 -23.51 -0.44 -8.71
C THR A 87 -23.21 0.31 -10.01
N GLY A 88 -23.76 -0.17 -11.12
CA GLY A 88 -23.68 0.49 -12.42
C GLY A 88 -22.24 0.69 -12.91
N TYR A 89 -21.96 1.88 -13.45
CA TYR A 89 -20.64 2.20 -14.03
C TYR A 89 -19.50 2.13 -13.02
N ALA A 90 -19.73 2.50 -11.76
CA ALA A 90 -18.70 2.43 -10.73
C ALA A 90 -18.23 0.98 -10.52
N LEU A 91 -19.17 0.03 -10.48
CA LEU A 91 -18.87 -1.39 -10.39
C LEU A 91 -18.10 -1.89 -11.61
N MET A 92 -18.53 -1.50 -12.83
CA MET A 92 -17.86 -1.90 -14.06
C MET A 92 -16.41 -1.40 -14.13
N ILE A 93 -16.18 -0.14 -13.75
CA ILE A 93 -14.83 0.45 -13.70
C ILE A 93 -13.97 -0.28 -12.64
N HIS A 94 -14.53 -0.53 -11.46
CA HIS A 94 -13.81 -1.22 -10.39
C HIS A 94 -13.37 -2.63 -10.82
N VAL A 95 -14.31 -3.42 -11.32
CA VAL A 95 -14.04 -4.80 -11.76
C VAL A 95 -13.11 -4.83 -12.97
N GLY A 96 -13.28 -3.90 -13.93
CA GLY A 96 -12.42 -3.82 -15.11
C GLY A 96 -10.99 -3.37 -14.79
N THR A 97 -10.82 -2.56 -13.74
CA THR A 97 -9.48 -2.08 -13.30
C THR A 97 -8.75 -3.10 -12.43
N ALA A 98 -9.47 -3.99 -11.73
CA ALA A 98 -8.89 -4.96 -10.80
C ALA A 98 -7.84 -5.90 -11.45
N PRO A 99 -8.04 -6.49 -12.65
CA PRO A 99 -7.02 -7.30 -13.31
C PRO A 99 -5.74 -6.50 -13.63
N VAL A 100 -5.88 -5.23 -14.04
CA VAL A 100 -4.74 -4.35 -14.35
C VAL A 100 -3.91 -4.11 -13.10
N PHE A 101 -4.57 -3.82 -11.97
CA PHE A 101 -3.91 -3.71 -10.68
C PHE A 101 -3.18 -5.01 -10.30
N LEU A 102 -3.85 -6.15 -10.40
CA LEU A 102 -3.30 -7.44 -9.98
C LEU A 102 -2.07 -7.83 -10.80
N VAL A 103 -2.12 -7.70 -12.13
CA VAL A 103 -0.97 -7.97 -13.01
C VAL A 103 0.20 -7.06 -12.66
N SER A 104 -0.06 -5.76 -12.45
CA SER A 104 0.97 -4.81 -12.05
C SER A 104 1.56 -5.13 -10.69
N ALA A 105 0.74 -5.50 -9.71
CA ALA A 105 1.18 -5.88 -8.36
C ALA A 105 2.04 -7.16 -8.38
N VAL A 106 1.65 -8.19 -9.15
CA VAL A 106 2.45 -9.41 -9.33
C VAL A 106 3.79 -9.09 -10.00
N PHE A 107 3.79 -8.24 -11.02
CA PHE A 107 5.04 -7.82 -11.67
C PHE A 107 5.96 -7.07 -10.69
N LEU A 108 5.41 -6.17 -9.88
CA LEU A 108 6.18 -5.46 -8.84
C LEU A 108 6.70 -6.43 -7.77
N LEU A 109 5.87 -7.40 -7.34
CA LEU A 109 6.29 -8.42 -6.39
C LEU A 109 7.50 -9.19 -6.92
N VAL A 110 7.42 -9.74 -8.13
CA VAL A 110 8.51 -10.53 -8.73
C VAL A 110 9.78 -9.70 -8.89
N THR A 111 9.66 -8.45 -9.33
CA THR A 111 10.82 -7.62 -9.64
C THR A 111 11.44 -6.92 -8.44
N TRP A 112 10.67 -6.68 -7.37
CA TRP A 112 11.13 -5.97 -6.17
C TRP A 112 11.29 -6.85 -4.93
N ALA A 113 10.77 -8.07 -4.92
CA ALA A 113 10.87 -8.98 -3.77
C ALA A 113 12.32 -9.14 -3.27
N HIS A 114 13.27 -9.29 -4.19
CA HIS A 114 14.68 -9.39 -3.83
C HIS A 114 15.23 -8.11 -3.16
N GLN A 115 14.84 -6.93 -3.66
CA GLN A 115 15.27 -5.64 -3.10
C GLN A 115 14.60 -5.32 -1.76
N CYS A 116 13.37 -5.80 -1.57
CA CYS A 116 12.59 -5.66 -0.35
C CYS A 116 12.88 -6.76 0.69
N ARG A 117 13.85 -7.67 0.42
CA ARG A 117 14.27 -8.66 1.39
C ARG A 117 14.84 -7.99 2.65
N LEU A 118 14.40 -8.47 3.81
CA LEU A 118 14.94 -8.00 5.08
C LEU A 118 16.37 -8.50 5.25
N THR A 119 17.29 -7.61 5.57
CA THR A 119 18.66 -7.96 5.99
C THR A 119 18.65 -8.53 7.39
N ASP A 120 19.74 -9.21 7.80
CA ASP A 120 19.81 -9.80 9.14
C ASP A 120 19.78 -8.72 10.24
N ALA A 121 20.33 -7.54 9.98
CA ALA A 121 20.24 -6.39 10.88
C ALA A 121 18.80 -5.88 11.01
N GLU A 122 18.04 -5.78 9.90
CA GLU A 122 16.63 -5.36 9.92
C GLU A 122 15.73 -6.40 10.59
N ARG A 123 16.06 -7.71 10.45
CA ARG A 123 15.36 -8.78 11.17
C ARG A 123 15.59 -8.68 12.69
N ALA A 124 16.85 -8.47 13.10
CA ALA A 124 17.19 -8.30 14.52
C ALA A 124 16.46 -7.06 15.09
N GLU A 125 16.42 -5.96 14.34
CA GLU A 125 15.68 -4.75 14.71
C GLU A 125 14.18 -5.04 14.86
N LEU A 126 13.57 -5.77 13.90
CA LEU A 126 12.17 -6.14 13.95
C LEU A 126 11.86 -6.99 15.20
N VAL A 127 12.69 -7.99 15.48
CA VAL A 127 12.54 -8.85 16.66
C VAL A 127 12.68 -8.02 17.94
N ALA A 128 13.64 -7.12 18.01
CA ALA A 128 13.83 -6.25 19.17
C ALA A 128 12.62 -5.33 19.41
N HIS A 129 12.02 -4.78 18.35
CA HIS A 129 10.78 -4.01 18.47
C HIS A 129 9.60 -4.86 18.94
N LEU A 130 9.46 -6.09 18.44
CA LEU A 130 8.43 -7.03 18.91
C LEU A 130 8.61 -7.42 20.37
N CYS A 131 9.86 -7.45 20.86
CA CYS A 131 10.21 -7.71 22.26
C CYS A 131 10.20 -6.43 23.12
N PHE A 132 9.66 -5.29 22.62
CA PHE A 132 9.64 -3.99 23.32
C PHE A 132 11.02 -3.47 23.74
N GLN A 133 12.10 -3.92 23.11
CA GLN A 133 13.44 -3.43 23.37
C GLN A 133 13.67 -2.10 22.64
N HIS A 134 14.24 -1.13 23.35
CA HIS A 134 14.52 0.18 22.76
C HIS A 134 15.80 0.11 21.90
N VAL A 135 15.63 -0.04 20.60
CA VAL A 135 16.74 -0.03 19.64
C VAL A 135 16.82 1.36 19.00
N LYS A 136 17.97 2.01 19.11
CA LYS A 136 18.25 3.24 18.34
C LYS A 136 18.39 2.87 16.87
N THR A 137 17.32 3.05 16.12
CA THR A 137 17.30 2.81 14.68
C THR A 137 17.95 3.97 13.95
N LYS A 138 19.01 3.69 13.25
CA LYS A 138 19.69 4.63 12.36
C LYS A 138 19.13 4.41 10.95
N ASP A 139 18.20 5.28 10.51
CA ASP A 139 17.67 5.34 9.12
C ASP A 139 17.28 3.99 8.49
N SER A 140 16.54 3.14 9.18
CA SER A 140 16.19 1.85 8.67
C SER A 140 15.12 1.96 7.56
N LEU A 141 15.33 1.17 6.49
CA LEU A 141 14.33 0.94 5.44
C LEU A 141 13.23 -0.03 5.89
N LEU A 142 13.32 -0.48 7.14
CA LEU A 142 12.47 -1.54 7.68
C LEU A 142 10.98 -1.26 7.45
N LEU A 143 10.50 -0.07 7.83
CA LEU A 143 9.09 0.29 7.67
C LEU A 143 8.63 0.30 6.20
N ILE A 144 9.47 0.78 5.28
CA ILE A 144 9.15 0.79 3.85
C ILE A 144 9.04 -0.64 3.32
N LYS A 145 9.97 -1.53 3.72
CA LYS A 145 9.93 -2.94 3.35
C LYS A 145 8.74 -3.67 3.95
N LEU A 146 8.43 -3.42 5.23
CA LEU A 146 7.29 -4.02 5.92
C LEU A 146 5.96 -3.59 5.30
N THR A 147 5.81 -2.31 4.99
CA THR A 147 4.59 -1.80 4.33
C THR A 147 4.45 -2.33 2.90
N PHE A 148 5.54 -2.51 2.16
CA PHE A 148 5.52 -3.18 0.87
C PHE A 148 5.01 -4.62 0.99
N TRP A 149 5.62 -5.43 1.87
CA TRP A 149 5.21 -6.81 2.07
C TRP A 149 3.78 -6.92 2.61
N GLY A 150 3.40 -6.04 3.53
CA GLY A 150 2.04 -5.98 4.05
C GLY A 150 1.01 -5.69 2.97
N ALA A 151 1.29 -4.73 2.07
CA ALA A 151 0.41 -4.43 0.93
C ALA A 151 0.29 -5.62 -0.03
N MET A 152 1.40 -6.28 -0.37
CA MET A 152 1.38 -7.48 -1.20
C MET A 152 0.62 -8.62 -0.54
N PHE A 153 0.78 -8.81 0.78
CA PHE A 153 0.05 -9.82 1.53
C PHE A 153 -1.45 -9.55 1.58
N LEU A 154 -1.89 -8.29 1.77
CA LEU A 154 -3.31 -7.91 1.77
C LEU A 154 -3.95 -8.02 0.38
N THR A 155 -3.18 -7.89 -0.68
CA THR A 155 -3.67 -8.08 -2.06
C THR A 155 -4.20 -9.50 -2.28
N ILE A 156 -3.62 -10.51 -1.62
CA ILE A 156 -4.03 -11.91 -1.78
C ILE A 156 -5.47 -12.14 -1.29
N PRO A 157 -5.82 -11.89 -0.01
CA PRO A 157 -7.20 -12.11 0.45
C PRO A 157 -8.19 -11.16 -0.20
N ALA A 158 -7.78 -9.93 -0.56
CA ALA A 158 -8.65 -9.00 -1.28
C ALA A 158 -9.03 -9.53 -2.67
N SER A 159 -8.08 -10.09 -3.43
CA SER A 159 -8.38 -10.65 -4.75
C SER A 159 -9.05 -12.01 -4.69
N LEU A 160 -8.60 -12.91 -3.80
CA LEU A 160 -9.18 -14.25 -3.70
C LEU A 160 -10.62 -14.23 -3.19
N SER A 161 -10.95 -13.36 -2.23
CA SER A 161 -12.31 -13.28 -1.70
C SER A 161 -13.32 -12.84 -2.76
N ILE A 162 -12.99 -11.84 -3.59
CA ILE A 162 -13.93 -11.40 -4.63
C ILE A 162 -14.06 -12.41 -5.78
N VAL A 163 -12.97 -13.11 -6.13
CA VAL A 163 -13.04 -14.20 -7.10
C VAL A 163 -13.92 -15.34 -6.55
N ALA A 164 -13.75 -15.69 -5.26
CA ALA A 164 -14.56 -16.73 -4.62
C ALA A 164 -16.06 -16.38 -4.56
N VAL A 165 -16.42 -15.11 -4.42
CA VAL A 165 -17.82 -14.64 -4.47
C VAL A 165 -18.50 -14.99 -5.79
N MET A 166 -17.74 -15.04 -6.90
CA MET A 166 -18.31 -15.37 -8.22
C MET A 166 -18.76 -16.84 -8.31
N PHE A 167 -18.32 -17.69 -7.38
CA PHE A 167 -18.73 -19.09 -7.34
C PHE A 167 -19.92 -19.27 -6.37
N THR A 168 -21.01 -19.85 -6.87
CA THR A 168 -22.24 -20.06 -6.08
C THR A 168 -22.15 -21.16 -5.03
N ILE A 169 -21.01 -21.86 -4.96
CA ILE A 169 -20.80 -23.00 -4.03
C ILE A 169 -20.82 -22.60 -2.55
N PHE A 170 -20.60 -21.33 -2.23
CA PHE A 170 -20.54 -20.85 -0.84
C PHE A 170 -21.90 -20.47 -0.24
N GLY A 171 -22.97 -20.50 -1.03
CA GLY A 171 -24.28 -20.03 -0.59
C GLY A 171 -24.32 -18.54 -0.24
N THR A 172 -25.49 -18.01 0.07
CA THR A 172 -25.67 -16.56 0.34
C THR A 172 -24.83 -16.05 1.50
N HIS A 173 -24.85 -16.77 2.64
CA HIS A 173 -24.10 -16.40 3.83
C HIS A 173 -22.58 -16.41 3.60
N GLY A 174 -22.07 -17.41 2.88
CA GLY A 174 -20.66 -17.46 2.51
C GLY A 174 -20.24 -16.34 1.56
N GLN A 175 -21.13 -15.97 0.62
CA GLN A 175 -20.88 -14.84 -0.27
C GLN A 175 -20.83 -13.50 0.49
N GLU A 176 -21.74 -13.28 1.46
CA GLU A 176 -21.72 -12.10 2.32
C GLU A 176 -20.43 -12.01 3.14
N LEU A 177 -19.96 -13.12 3.71
CA LEU A 177 -18.70 -13.18 4.43
C LEU A 177 -17.51 -12.82 3.52
N LEU A 178 -17.47 -13.39 2.32
CA LEU A 178 -16.40 -13.13 1.35
C LEU A 178 -16.38 -11.67 0.88
N VAL A 179 -17.55 -11.06 0.65
CA VAL A 179 -17.66 -9.62 0.37
C VAL A 179 -17.14 -8.81 1.56
N GLY A 180 -17.50 -9.19 2.78
CA GLY A 180 -16.97 -8.56 3.99
C GLY A 180 -15.43 -8.64 4.06
N ILE A 181 -14.85 -9.80 3.81
CA ILE A 181 -13.39 -9.99 3.75
C ILE A 181 -12.79 -9.06 2.69
N HIS A 182 -13.36 -9.03 1.49
CA HIS A 182 -12.91 -8.13 0.42
C HIS A 182 -12.91 -6.66 0.85
N GLN A 183 -13.99 -6.19 1.47
CA GLN A 183 -14.14 -4.81 1.92
C GLN A 183 -13.09 -4.42 2.97
N TYR A 184 -12.90 -5.25 4.01
CA TYR A 184 -11.95 -4.94 5.08
C TYR A 184 -10.49 -5.09 4.63
N THR A 185 -10.17 -6.08 3.83
CA THR A 185 -8.81 -6.24 3.27
C THR A 185 -8.49 -5.16 2.25
N GLY A 186 -9.47 -4.74 1.44
CA GLY A 186 -9.35 -3.61 0.53
C GLY A 186 -9.11 -2.29 1.27
N LEU A 187 -9.87 -2.03 2.36
CA LEU A 187 -9.62 -0.88 3.22
C LEU A 187 -8.20 -0.91 3.80
N GLY A 188 -7.78 -2.05 4.36
CA GLY A 188 -6.43 -2.23 4.89
C GLY A 188 -5.35 -1.99 3.83
N LEU A 189 -5.56 -2.48 2.61
CA LEU A 189 -4.66 -2.29 1.47
C LEU A 189 -4.50 -0.79 1.12
N VAL A 190 -5.60 -0.05 1.04
CA VAL A 190 -5.59 1.39 0.76
C VAL A 190 -4.87 2.17 1.86
N LEU A 191 -5.16 1.89 3.13
CA LEU A 191 -4.51 2.54 4.27
C LEU A 191 -2.99 2.28 4.27
N LEU A 192 -2.61 1.01 4.10
CA LEU A 192 -1.21 0.59 4.13
C LEU A 192 -0.43 1.14 2.94
N THR A 193 -1.03 1.15 1.76
CA THR A 193 -0.40 1.71 0.55
C THR A 193 -0.27 3.23 0.66
N SER A 194 -1.27 3.93 1.19
CA SER A 194 -1.19 5.37 1.45
C SER A 194 -0.06 5.71 2.42
N PHE A 195 0.07 4.93 3.50
CA PHE A 195 1.18 5.07 4.45
C PHE A 195 2.54 4.75 3.81
N HIS A 196 2.62 3.70 2.98
CA HIS A 196 3.82 3.35 2.24
C HIS A 196 4.29 4.49 1.33
N PHE A 197 3.39 5.10 0.56
CA PHE A 197 3.69 6.27 -0.27
C PHE A 197 4.17 7.46 0.57
N TYR A 198 3.51 7.74 1.69
CA TYR A 198 3.95 8.78 2.61
C TYR A 198 5.41 8.56 3.07
N LEU A 199 5.78 7.34 3.45
CA LEU A 199 7.15 7.01 3.88
C LEU A 199 8.18 7.23 2.75
N ILE A 200 7.84 6.86 1.50
CA ILE A 200 8.70 7.07 0.33
C ILE A 200 8.89 8.57 0.07
N ILE A 201 7.79 9.32 0.01
CA ILE A 201 7.81 10.78 -0.23
C ILE A 201 8.65 11.47 0.85
N ARG A 202 8.39 11.19 2.12
CA ARG A 202 9.13 11.77 3.24
C ARG A 202 10.63 11.51 3.15
N ARG A 203 11.03 10.32 2.73
CA ARG A 203 12.45 9.98 2.58
C ARG A 203 13.10 10.75 1.43
N HIS A 204 12.34 11.07 0.39
CA HIS A 204 12.86 11.84 -0.76
C HIS A 204 13.11 13.32 -0.40
N PHE A 205 12.31 13.87 0.52
CA PHE A 205 12.43 15.28 0.94
C PHE A 205 13.35 15.50 2.15
N LYS A 206 13.88 14.45 2.79
CA LYS A 206 14.94 14.52 3.80
C LYS A 206 16.33 14.46 3.16
#